data_76fd03e48cdd1269d0bfd0fafd9bb369
#
_entry.id   76fd03e48cdd1269d0bfd0fafd9bb369
#
_cell.length_a   1.000
_cell.length_b   1.000
_cell.length_c   1.000
_cell.angle_alpha   90.00
_cell.angle_beta   90.00
_cell.angle_gamma   90.00
#
_symmetry.space_group_name_H-M   'P 1'
#
loop_
_entity.id
_entity.type
_entity.pdbx_description
1 polymer ?
#
loop_
_entity_poly.entity_id
_entity_poly.type
_entity_poly.pdbx_seq_one_letter_code
_entity_poly.pdbx_strand_id
1 'polypeptide(L)' 'MPGLGRRHPFWRIAMSMKQLETFMSRVQSNDSLRDEVQRCGKDNSCVVKVGAKHGHKFSPSHLSRWQKEH' A
#
# COMPACT_ATOMS: atom_id res chain seq x y z
N MET A 1 -16.64 -24.25 -8.25
CA MET A 1 -16.90 -23.03 -8.11
C MET A 1 -16.60 -22.07 -9.13
N PRO A 2 -17.55 -21.80 -9.74
CA PRO A 2 -17.46 -20.94 -10.87
C PRO A 2 -17.06 -19.55 -10.55
N GLY A 3 -17.24 -19.18 -9.36
CA GLY A 3 -16.94 -17.82 -9.01
C GLY A 3 -15.51 -17.44 -9.11
N LEU A 4 -14.65 -18.41 -9.20
CA LEU A 4 -13.25 -18.12 -9.18
C LEU A 4 -12.76 -17.37 -10.38
N GLY A 5 -13.26 -17.71 -11.53
CA GLY A 5 -12.78 -17.07 -12.73
C GLY A 5 -13.06 -15.60 -12.80
N ARG A 6 -14.11 -15.18 -12.17
CA ARG A 6 -14.50 -13.81 -12.25
C ARG A 6 -13.61 -12.88 -11.47
N ARG A 7 -12.80 -13.41 -10.64
CA ARG A 7 -11.98 -12.56 -9.82
C ARG A 7 -10.75 -12.07 -10.49
N HIS A 8 -10.42 -12.60 -11.63
CA HIS A 8 -9.21 -12.25 -12.28
C HIS A 8 -9.03 -10.76 -12.54
N PRO A 9 -9.98 -10.09 -13.08
CA PRO A 9 -9.78 -8.66 -13.32
C PRO A 9 -9.62 -7.87 -12.05
N PHE A 10 -10.40 -8.25 -11.04
CA PHE A 10 -10.26 -7.59 -9.78
C PHE A 10 -8.94 -7.86 -9.13
N TRP A 11 -8.42 -9.04 -9.39
CA TRP A 11 -7.17 -9.43 -8.91
C TRP A 11 -6.10 -8.48 -9.24
N ARG A 12 -6.01 -8.03 -10.46
CA ARG A 12 -4.99 -7.12 -10.85
C ARG A 12 -5.08 -5.82 -10.13
N ILE A 13 -6.27 -5.31 -10.00
CA ILE A 13 -6.47 -4.05 -9.30
C ILE A 13 -6.21 -4.24 -7.83
N ALA A 14 -6.67 -5.34 -7.31
CA ALA A 14 -6.53 -5.62 -5.90
C ALA A 14 -5.09 -5.85 -5.49
N MET A 15 -4.23 -6.27 -6.41
CA MET A 15 -2.86 -6.52 -6.06
C MET A 15 -2.13 -5.27 -5.60
N SER A 16 -2.35 -4.16 -6.27
CA SER A 16 -1.73 -2.91 -5.85
C SER A 16 -2.24 -2.47 -4.50
N MET A 17 -3.54 -2.57 -4.30
CA MET A 17 -4.11 -2.21 -3.02
C MET A 17 -3.65 -3.16 -1.94
N LYS A 18 -3.51 -4.42 -2.29
CA LYS A 18 -3.04 -5.40 -1.34
C LYS A 18 -1.61 -5.11 -0.91
N GLN A 19 -0.77 -4.68 -1.82
CA GLN A 19 0.58 -4.32 -1.46
C GLN A 19 0.60 -3.13 -0.52
N LEU A 20 -0.26 -2.16 -0.76
CA LEU A 20 -0.37 -1.02 0.12
C LEU A 20 -0.85 -1.44 1.50
N GLU A 21 -1.87 -2.30 1.54
CA GLU A 21 -2.39 -2.78 2.82
C GLU A 21 -1.32 -3.54 3.60
N THR A 22 -0.57 -4.37 2.92
CA THR A 22 0.49 -5.12 3.55
C THR A 22 1.56 -4.17 4.09
N PHE A 23 1.90 -3.15 3.31
CA PHE A 23 2.86 -2.16 3.74
C PHE A 23 2.37 -1.43 4.99
N MET A 24 1.12 -1.01 4.98
CA MET A 24 0.56 -0.30 6.13
C MET A 24 0.51 -1.17 7.37
N SER A 25 0.24 -2.45 7.19
CA SER A 25 0.28 -3.40 8.27
C SER A 25 1.67 -3.50 8.87
N ARG A 26 2.68 -3.52 8.03
CA ARG A 26 4.06 -3.58 8.49
C ARG A 26 4.46 -2.29 9.20
N VAL A 27 3.98 -1.17 8.71
CA VAL A 27 4.24 0.11 9.35
C VAL A 27 3.75 0.08 10.78
N GLN A 28 2.61 -0.54 11.02
CA GLN A 28 2.05 -0.59 12.36
C GLN A 28 2.84 -1.48 13.30
N SER A 29 3.47 -2.52 12.77
CA SER A 29 4.20 -3.44 13.63
C SER A 29 5.71 -3.26 13.61
N ASN A 30 6.21 -2.38 12.78
CA ASN A 30 7.66 -2.14 12.68
C ASN A 30 7.95 -0.68 12.98
N ASP A 31 8.59 -0.44 14.11
CA ASP A 31 8.85 0.92 14.55
C ASP A 31 9.77 1.68 13.60
N SER A 32 10.77 1.02 13.07
CA SER A 32 11.69 1.65 12.14
C SER A 32 10.96 2.11 10.88
N LEU A 33 10.10 1.26 10.36
CA LEU A 33 9.35 1.57 9.16
C LEU A 33 8.36 2.69 9.44
N ARG A 34 7.72 2.64 10.59
CA ARG A 34 6.81 3.68 11.00
C ARG A 34 7.51 5.02 11.08
N ASP A 35 8.72 5.03 11.62
CA ASP A 35 9.49 6.24 11.74
C ASP A 35 9.82 6.82 10.36
N GLU A 36 10.21 5.97 9.44
CA GLU A 36 10.49 6.43 8.07
C GLU A 36 9.27 7.07 7.44
N VAL A 37 8.12 6.44 7.60
CA VAL A 37 6.87 6.97 7.04
C VAL A 37 6.49 8.28 7.73
N GLN A 38 6.69 8.36 9.02
CA GLN A 38 6.36 9.58 9.74
C GLN A 38 7.23 10.75 9.31
N ARG A 39 8.45 10.47 8.95
CA ARG A 39 9.34 11.53 8.45
C ARG A 39 8.88 12.07 7.12
N CYS A 40 8.16 11.27 6.37
CA CYS A 40 7.60 11.73 5.11
C CYS A 40 6.49 12.75 5.33
N GLY A 41 5.84 12.71 6.46
CA GLY A 41 4.74 13.61 6.75
C GLY A 41 3.58 13.33 5.82
N LYS A 42 3.14 14.35 5.11
CA LYS A 42 2.01 14.19 4.19
C LYS A 42 2.43 13.96 2.76
N ASP A 43 3.72 13.77 2.54
CA ASP A 43 4.24 13.58 1.18
C ASP A 43 4.03 12.14 0.74
N ASN A 44 3.02 11.93 -0.10
CA ASN A 44 2.71 10.59 -0.58
C ASN A 44 3.82 10.01 -1.43
N SER A 45 4.51 10.85 -2.18
CA SER A 45 5.63 10.39 -2.99
C SER A 45 6.73 9.81 -2.12
N CYS A 46 6.98 10.43 -0.99
CA CYS A 46 7.97 9.96 -0.05
C CYS A 46 7.56 8.58 0.49
N VAL A 47 6.31 8.43 0.86
CA VAL A 47 5.80 7.16 1.37
C VAL A 47 5.91 6.06 0.31
N VAL A 48 5.62 6.42 -0.94
CA VAL A 48 5.73 5.47 -2.04
C VAL A 48 7.18 5.00 -2.18
N LYS A 49 8.12 5.90 -2.03
CA LYS A 49 9.53 5.54 -2.11
C LYS A 49 9.94 4.62 -0.97
N VAL A 50 9.45 4.89 0.20
CA VAL A 50 9.72 4.04 1.35
C VAL A 50 9.16 2.64 1.10
N GLY A 51 7.94 2.58 0.60
CA GLY A 51 7.33 1.29 0.27
C GLY A 51 8.15 0.52 -0.76
N ALA A 52 8.57 1.19 -1.81
CA ALA A 52 9.36 0.56 -2.87
C ALA A 52 10.69 0.03 -2.33
N LYS A 53 11.29 0.78 -1.43
CA LYS A 53 12.53 0.38 -0.80
C LYS A 53 12.37 -0.94 -0.05
N HIS A 54 11.21 -1.19 0.49
CA HIS A 54 10.92 -2.40 1.24
C HIS A 54 10.19 -3.46 0.41
N GLY A 55 10.15 -3.28 -0.90
CA GLY A 55 9.56 -4.28 -1.77
C GLY A 55 8.06 -4.15 -1.99
N HIS A 56 7.46 -3.05 -1.56
CA HIS A 56 6.04 -2.83 -1.73
C HIS A 56 5.82 -1.75 -2.76
N LYS A 57 5.24 -2.12 -3.88
CA LYS A 57 5.03 -1.18 -4.97
C LYS A 57 3.57 -0.76 -5.08
N PHE A 58 3.34 0.51 -4.90
CA PHE A 58 2.01 1.09 -5.05
C PHE A 58 2.19 2.53 -5.52
N SER A 59 1.14 3.15 -5.98
CA SER A 59 1.25 4.52 -6.51
C SER A 59 0.71 5.52 -5.49
N PRO A 60 1.08 6.80 -5.65
CA PRO A 60 0.53 7.83 -4.76
C PRO A 60 -0.99 7.90 -4.81
N SER A 61 -1.57 7.55 -5.96
CA SER A 61 -3.02 7.54 -6.07
C SER A 61 -3.65 6.50 -5.17
N HIS A 62 -3.04 5.34 -5.10
CA HIS A 62 -3.52 4.28 -4.23
C HIS A 62 -3.45 4.73 -2.76
N LEU A 63 -2.37 5.40 -2.42
CA LEU A 63 -2.19 5.86 -1.07
C LEU A 63 -3.24 6.91 -0.70
N SER A 64 -3.51 7.82 -1.62
CA SER A 64 -4.53 8.82 -1.42
C SER A 64 -5.89 8.19 -1.19
N ARG A 65 -6.21 7.18 -1.99
CA ARG A 65 -7.47 6.48 -1.86
C ARG A 65 -7.55 5.76 -0.52
N TRP A 66 -6.48 5.13 -0.12
CA TRP A 66 -6.40 4.45 1.17
C TRP A 66 -6.70 5.45 2.29
N GLN A 67 -6.10 6.61 2.24
CA GLN A 67 -6.27 7.61 3.28
C GLN A 67 -7.70 8.11 3.36
N LYS A 68 -8.37 8.19 2.23
CA LYS A 68 -9.77 8.61 2.23
C LYS A 68 -10.68 7.58 2.86
N GLU A 69 -10.36 6.31 2.70
CA GLU A 69 -11.20 5.25 3.21
C GLU A 69 -10.91 4.92 4.66
N HIS A 70 -9.82 5.36 5.15
CA HIS A 70 -9.39 5.11 6.53
C HIS A 70 -9.07 6.42 7.21
#